data_9f5a68177a3a72e13f555f5bee6b5831
#
_entry.id   9f5a68177a3a72e13f555f5bee6b5831
#
_cell.length_a   1.000
_cell.length_b   1.000
_cell.length_c   1.000
_cell.angle_alpha   90.00
_cell.angle_beta   90.00
_cell.angle_gamma   90.00
#
_symmetry.space_group_name_H-M   'P 1'
#
loop_
_entity.id
_entity.type
_entity.pdbx_description
1 polymer ?
#
loop_
_entity_poly.entity_id
_entity_poly.type
_entity_poly.pdbx_seq_one_letter_code
_entity_poly.pdbx_strand_id
1 'polypeptide(L)'
;TPCYVLDESALIHNAQILGELAQRTGCRVLLAQKAFSNYDCYPFFEPYLAGTEASGLYEARLGAEEMPNKEVHVFCAGYREDEFAELLTYADHIVFNSPSQLKRFGEMAKRAGKSIGLRINPEYSTQEGHAIYDPCAPGSRMGTTRAQFDIAVSQCPALLDLLDGLHFHTLCEQNSDDL
;
A
#
# COMPACT_ATOMS: atom_id res chain seq x y z
N THR A 1 13.52 -34.72 6.02
CA THR A 1 12.64 -33.94 6.90
C THR A 1 11.82 -32.99 6.05
N PRO A 2 10.53 -32.78 6.32
CA PRO A 2 9.76 -31.77 5.63
C PRO A 2 10.42 -30.40 5.79
N CYS A 3 10.56 -29.64 4.69
CA CYS A 3 11.11 -28.28 4.69
C CYS A 3 10.43 -27.44 3.63
N TYR A 4 10.44 -26.11 3.83
CA TYR A 4 10.12 -25.18 2.76
C TYR A 4 11.36 -24.98 1.90
N VAL A 5 11.17 -24.94 0.59
CA VAL A 5 12.24 -24.68 -0.38
C VAL A 5 11.88 -23.43 -1.16
N LEU A 6 12.81 -22.49 -1.23
CA LEU A 6 12.70 -21.31 -2.08
C LEU A 6 13.60 -21.54 -3.30
N ASP A 7 13.02 -21.37 -4.48
CA ASP A 7 13.77 -21.41 -5.75
C ASP A 7 14.20 -19.97 -6.09
N GLU A 8 15.47 -19.69 -5.84
CA GLU A 8 16.07 -18.36 -6.12
C GLU A 8 15.94 -17.98 -7.59
N SER A 9 16.16 -18.93 -8.50
CA SER A 9 16.08 -18.66 -9.93
C SER A 9 14.67 -18.25 -10.36
N ALA A 10 13.65 -18.91 -9.80
CA ALA A 10 12.25 -18.58 -10.05
C ALA A 10 11.88 -17.21 -9.45
N LEU A 11 12.37 -16.86 -8.25
CA LEU A 11 12.15 -15.55 -7.64
C LEU A 11 12.75 -14.42 -8.48
N ILE A 12 14.00 -14.59 -8.93
CA ILE A 12 14.68 -13.60 -9.78
C ILE A 12 13.94 -13.46 -11.12
N HIS A 13 13.56 -14.57 -11.75
CA HIS A 13 12.82 -14.52 -13.01
C HIS A 13 11.49 -13.75 -12.87
N ASN A 14 10.72 -14.01 -11.81
CA ASN A 14 9.48 -13.29 -11.55
C ASN A 14 9.73 -11.79 -11.30
N ALA A 15 10.78 -11.45 -10.56
CA ALA A 15 11.17 -10.05 -10.33
C ALA A 15 11.57 -9.34 -11.64
N GLN A 16 12.25 -10.03 -12.54
CA GLN A 16 12.61 -9.51 -13.88
C GLN A 16 11.38 -9.17 -14.71
N ILE A 17 10.37 -10.06 -14.75
CA ILE A 17 9.09 -9.82 -15.45
C ILE A 17 8.43 -8.54 -14.94
N LEU A 18 8.36 -8.38 -13.61
CA LEU A 18 7.78 -7.19 -12.99
C LEU A 18 8.60 -5.92 -13.28
N GLY A 19 9.93 -6.02 -13.27
CA GLY A 19 10.83 -4.93 -13.61
C GLY A 19 10.68 -4.49 -15.08
N GLU A 20 10.56 -5.43 -16.01
CA GLU A 20 10.30 -5.14 -17.43
C GLU A 20 8.93 -4.47 -17.63
N LEU A 21 7.90 -4.94 -16.91
CA LEU A 21 6.58 -4.29 -16.90
C LEU A 21 6.69 -2.83 -16.43
N ALA A 22 7.37 -2.61 -15.31
CA ALA A 22 7.59 -1.27 -14.77
C ALA A 22 8.28 -0.34 -15.78
N GLN A 23 9.32 -0.82 -16.46
CA GLN A 23 10.04 -0.05 -17.50
C GLN A 23 9.15 0.29 -18.71
N ARG A 24 8.30 -0.65 -19.14
CA ARG A 24 7.42 -0.46 -20.32
C ARG A 24 6.26 0.48 -20.05
N THR A 25 5.75 0.49 -18.82
CA THR A 25 4.54 1.25 -18.45
C THR A 25 4.83 2.54 -17.68
N GLY A 26 6.03 2.66 -17.12
CA GLY A 26 6.38 3.75 -16.21
C GLY A 26 5.78 3.60 -14.82
N CYS A 27 5.11 2.47 -14.52
CA CYS A 27 4.60 2.21 -13.18
C CYS A 27 5.71 1.81 -12.21
N ARG A 28 5.44 1.92 -10.91
CA ARG A 28 6.31 1.44 -9.85
C ARG A 28 5.70 0.18 -9.25
N VAL A 29 6.44 -0.91 -9.27
CA VAL A 29 6.02 -2.18 -8.67
C VAL A 29 6.68 -2.32 -7.31
N LEU A 30 5.90 -2.65 -6.30
CA LEU A 30 6.34 -2.80 -4.91
C LEU A 30 6.21 -4.25 -4.46
N LEU A 31 7.10 -4.67 -3.56
CA LEU A 31 6.97 -5.94 -2.85
C LEU A 31 5.95 -5.80 -1.72
N ALA A 32 4.83 -6.50 -1.81
CA ALA A 32 3.83 -6.54 -0.74
C ALA A 32 4.31 -7.48 0.38
N GLN A 33 4.81 -6.92 1.47
CA GLN A 33 5.43 -7.68 2.56
C GLN A 33 4.46 -8.60 3.29
N LYS A 34 3.17 -8.26 3.35
CA LYS A 34 2.14 -9.16 3.89
C LYS A 34 2.03 -10.49 3.14
N ALA A 35 2.38 -10.50 1.85
CA ALA A 35 2.37 -11.70 1.02
C ALA A 35 3.72 -12.43 1.04
N PHE A 36 4.81 -11.68 1.12
CA PHE A 36 6.16 -12.25 1.14
C PHE A 36 7.10 -11.33 1.94
N SER A 37 7.53 -11.80 3.11
CA SER A 37 8.41 -11.06 4.02
C SER A 37 9.66 -11.84 4.42
N ASN A 38 10.09 -12.80 3.57
CA ASN A 38 11.37 -13.46 3.77
C ASN A 38 12.49 -12.50 3.35
N TYR A 39 13.02 -11.76 4.32
CA TYR A 39 13.98 -10.68 4.11
C TYR A 39 15.31 -11.18 3.50
N ASP A 40 15.74 -12.42 3.72
CA ASP A 40 16.92 -12.99 3.06
C ASP A 40 16.80 -12.99 1.53
N CYS A 41 15.58 -12.88 1.00
CA CYS A 41 15.31 -12.81 -0.43
C CYS A 41 15.18 -11.38 -0.98
N TYR A 42 15.15 -10.35 -0.15
CA TYR A 42 14.99 -8.95 -0.59
C TYR A 42 16.08 -8.49 -1.56
N PRO A 43 17.36 -8.88 -1.41
CA PRO A 43 18.39 -8.56 -2.38
C PRO A 43 18.09 -9.04 -3.82
N PHE A 44 17.27 -10.09 -3.98
CA PHE A 44 16.87 -10.56 -5.31
C PHE A 44 15.83 -9.67 -5.98
N PHE A 45 15.04 -8.93 -5.20
CA PHE A 45 14.00 -8.02 -5.69
C PHE A 45 14.52 -6.59 -5.89
N GLU A 46 15.50 -6.16 -5.10
CA GLU A 46 16.00 -4.79 -5.10
C GLU A 46 16.37 -4.25 -6.49
N PRO A 47 17.01 -5.02 -7.40
CA PRO A 47 17.36 -4.51 -8.74
C PRO A 47 16.14 -4.22 -9.63
N TYR A 48 14.98 -4.81 -9.35
CA TYR A 48 13.81 -4.83 -10.23
C TYR A 48 12.62 -4.05 -9.72
N LEU A 49 12.43 -4.01 -8.40
CA LEU A 49 11.28 -3.37 -7.77
C LEU A 49 11.60 -1.97 -7.27
N ALA A 50 10.59 -1.13 -7.20
CA ALA A 50 10.72 0.25 -6.74
C ALA A 50 10.81 0.37 -5.20
N GLY A 51 10.35 -0.64 -4.48
CA GLY A 51 10.35 -0.65 -3.02
C GLY A 51 9.43 -1.69 -2.44
N THR A 52 8.97 -1.44 -1.22
CA THR A 52 8.10 -2.31 -0.44
C THR A 52 6.76 -1.65 -0.11
N GLU A 53 5.72 -2.47 0.04
CA GLU A 53 4.44 -2.08 0.63
C GLU A 53 4.29 -2.73 2.00
N ALA A 54 3.98 -1.91 3.00
CA ALA A 54 3.90 -2.27 4.40
C ALA A 54 2.48 -2.05 4.95
N SER A 55 2.01 -2.98 5.77
CA SER A 55 0.70 -2.89 6.44
C SER A 55 0.79 -2.27 7.85
N GLY A 56 1.97 -1.86 8.29
CA GLY A 56 2.20 -1.26 9.60
C GLY A 56 3.67 -1.00 9.91
N LEU A 57 3.94 -0.58 11.16
CA LEU A 57 5.25 -0.12 11.60
C LEU A 57 6.38 -1.14 11.36
N TYR A 58 6.16 -2.39 11.75
CA TYR A 58 7.24 -3.40 11.69
C TYR A 58 7.59 -3.80 10.25
N GLU A 59 6.60 -3.86 9.35
CA GLU A 59 6.87 -4.07 7.93
C GLU A 59 7.53 -2.85 7.30
N ALA A 60 7.13 -1.62 7.67
CA ALA A 60 7.77 -0.40 7.19
C ALA A 60 9.25 -0.36 7.60
N ARG A 61 9.55 -0.70 8.85
CA ARG A 61 10.90 -0.83 9.34
C ARG A 61 11.69 -1.90 8.59
N LEU A 62 11.10 -3.09 8.41
CA LEU A 62 11.73 -4.17 7.66
C LEU A 62 12.08 -3.74 6.23
N GLY A 63 11.14 -3.09 5.52
CA GLY A 63 11.39 -2.58 4.18
C GLY A 63 12.54 -1.56 4.11
N ALA A 64 12.56 -0.63 5.07
CA ALA A 64 13.60 0.40 5.15
C ALA A 64 14.98 -0.17 5.50
N GLU A 65 15.05 -1.20 6.36
CA GLU A 65 16.31 -1.85 6.77
C GLU A 65 16.86 -2.78 5.69
N GLU A 66 16.00 -3.55 5.01
CA GLU A 66 16.42 -4.60 4.06
C GLU A 66 16.47 -4.14 2.59
N MET A 67 15.82 -3.01 2.26
CA MET A 67 15.90 -2.36 0.95
C MET A 67 16.16 -0.85 1.12
N PRO A 68 17.31 -0.43 1.68
CA PRO A 68 17.53 0.93 2.17
C PRO A 68 17.54 2.02 1.09
N ASN A 69 17.70 1.66 -0.19
CA ASN A 69 17.71 2.59 -1.32
C ASN A 69 16.38 2.63 -2.08
N LYS A 70 15.34 2.04 -1.51
CA LYS A 70 14.04 1.88 -2.15
C LYS A 70 12.94 2.53 -1.33
N GLU A 71 11.83 2.80 -1.99
CA GLU A 71 10.67 3.43 -1.35
C GLU A 71 9.95 2.47 -0.39
N VAL A 72 9.45 3.01 0.71
CA VAL A 72 8.56 2.32 1.64
C VAL A 72 7.18 2.97 1.58
N HIS A 73 6.21 2.25 1.03
CA HIS A 73 4.82 2.66 0.99
C HIS A 73 4.06 1.98 2.12
N VAL A 74 3.21 2.73 2.81
CA VAL A 74 2.44 2.19 3.94
C VAL A 74 0.96 2.42 3.76
N PHE A 75 0.19 1.35 3.82
CA PHE A 75 -1.25 1.39 4.00
C PHE A 75 -1.65 0.58 5.23
N CYS A 76 -2.27 1.23 6.20
CA CYS A 76 -2.83 0.60 7.38
C CYS A 76 -4.29 0.99 7.55
N ALA A 77 -5.18 0.01 7.81
CA ALA A 77 -6.59 0.29 8.05
C ALA A 77 -6.83 1.15 9.31
N GLY A 78 -5.90 1.10 10.27
CA GLY A 78 -5.96 1.91 11.49
C GLY A 78 -4.55 2.21 12.02
N TYR A 79 -4.10 3.45 11.87
CA TYR A 79 -2.84 3.90 12.46
C TYR A 79 -2.97 4.13 13.95
N ARG A 80 -1.98 3.67 14.71
CA ARG A 80 -1.87 3.90 16.15
C ARG A 80 -1.15 5.21 16.41
N GLU A 81 -1.64 5.97 17.38
CA GLU A 81 -1.08 7.29 17.72
C GLU A 81 0.32 7.20 18.31
N ASP A 82 0.55 6.18 19.13
CA ASP A 82 1.83 5.93 19.79
C ASP A 82 2.92 5.40 18.85
N GLU A 83 2.56 4.87 17.68
CA GLU A 83 3.49 4.32 16.68
C GLU A 83 3.69 5.26 15.47
N PHE A 84 2.78 6.21 15.25
CA PHE A 84 2.75 6.95 13.99
C PHE A 84 3.99 7.82 13.76
N ALA A 85 4.52 8.42 14.80
CA ALA A 85 5.73 9.23 14.71
C ALA A 85 6.96 8.39 14.32
N GLU A 86 7.08 7.17 14.86
CA GLU A 86 8.13 6.24 14.50
C GLU A 86 7.95 5.73 13.06
N LEU A 87 6.72 5.37 12.67
CA LEU A 87 6.40 4.91 11.32
C LEU A 87 6.83 5.93 10.25
N LEU A 88 6.65 7.23 10.51
CA LEU A 88 7.08 8.29 9.60
C LEU A 88 8.60 8.32 9.38
N THR A 89 9.41 7.75 10.25
CA THR A 89 10.86 7.69 10.05
C THR A 89 11.27 6.69 8.97
N TYR A 90 10.42 5.71 8.69
CA TYR A 90 10.68 4.65 7.70
C TYR A 90 9.92 4.88 6.38
N ALA A 91 8.70 5.41 6.44
CA ALA A 91 7.82 5.53 5.29
C ALA A 91 8.18 6.72 4.39
N ASP A 92 8.02 6.55 3.08
CA ASP A 92 8.06 7.62 2.08
C ASP A 92 6.66 8.04 1.66
N HIS A 93 5.75 7.07 1.56
CA HIS A 93 4.36 7.26 1.18
C HIS A 93 3.42 6.69 2.25
N ILE A 94 2.43 7.48 2.66
CA ILE A 94 1.42 7.09 3.65
C ILE A 94 0.04 7.15 3.01
N VAL A 95 -0.69 6.06 3.09
CA VAL A 95 -2.08 5.99 2.62
C VAL A 95 -3.03 5.89 3.81
N PHE A 96 -3.91 6.87 3.96
CA PHE A 96 -4.96 6.86 4.97
C PHE A 96 -6.21 6.12 4.48
N ASN A 97 -6.83 5.36 5.38
CA ASN A 97 -8.03 4.59 5.07
C ASN A 97 -9.31 5.45 5.06
N SER A 98 -9.29 6.59 5.76
CA SER A 98 -10.48 7.43 5.92
C SER A 98 -10.13 8.91 6.08
N PRO A 99 -11.07 9.83 5.79
CA PRO A 99 -10.90 11.25 6.03
C PRO A 99 -10.62 11.60 7.49
N SER A 100 -11.12 10.81 8.45
CA SER A 100 -10.84 11.02 9.87
C SER A 100 -9.38 10.72 10.22
N GLN A 101 -8.77 9.70 9.64
CA GLN A 101 -7.33 9.46 9.77
C GLN A 101 -6.51 10.56 9.10
N LEU A 102 -6.89 10.96 7.88
CA LEU A 102 -6.24 12.06 7.18
C LEU A 102 -6.28 13.35 8.00
N LYS A 103 -7.43 13.69 8.59
CA LYS A 103 -7.58 14.85 9.48
C LYS A 103 -6.70 14.75 10.73
N ARG A 104 -6.56 13.54 11.29
CA ARG A 104 -5.80 13.32 12.54
C ARG A 104 -4.29 13.36 12.31
N PHE A 105 -3.81 12.74 11.24
CA PHE A 105 -2.39 12.46 11.04
C PHE A 105 -1.78 13.17 9.82
N GLY A 106 -2.60 13.69 8.90
CA GLY A 106 -2.13 14.23 7.63
C GLY A 106 -1.15 15.39 7.78
N GLU A 107 -1.42 16.31 8.68
CA GLU A 107 -0.51 17.44 8.96
C GLU A 107 0.85 16.98 9.52
N MET A 108 0.87 15.91 10.30
CA MET A 108 2.13 15.35 10.81
C MET A 108 2.93 14.71 9.67
N ALA A 109 2.27 13.93 8.82
CA ALA A 109 2.89 13.31 7.66
C ALA A 109 3.41 14.36 6.65
N LYS A 110 2.62 15.42 6.39
CA LYS A 110 3.02 16.53 5.49
C LYS A 110 4.26 17.27 6.00
N ARG A 111 4.30 17.60 7.30
CA ARG A 111 5.48 18.23 7.93
C ARG A 111 6.71 17.33 7.93
N ALA A 112 6.53 16.01 7.96
CA ALA A 112 7.61 15.04 7.80
C ALA A 112 8.03 14.85 6.33
N GLY A 113 7.45 15.59 5.38
CA GLY A 113 7.78 15.54 3.95
C GLY A 113 7.30 14.27 3.25
N LYS A 114 6.26 13.59 3.79
CA LYS A 114 5.77 12.35 3.20
C LYS A 114 4.71 12.62 2.14
N SER A 115 4.69 11.76 1.11
CA SER A 115 3.60 11.74 0.14
C SER A 115 2.36 11.09 0.78
N ILE A 116 1.19 11.68 0.56
CA ILE A 116 -0.03 11.31 1.26
C ILE A 116 -1.10 10.87 0.26
N GLY A 117 -1.57 9.64 0.43
CA GLY A 117 -2.69 9.07 -0.30
C GLY A 117 -3.94 8.88 0.58
N LEU A 118 -5.09 8.84 -0.07
CA LEU A 118 -6.33 8.40 0.54
C LEU A 118 -6.84 7.15 -0.19
N ARG A 119 -7.11 6.08 0.58
CA ARG A 119 -7.78 4.91 0.01
C ARG A 119 -9.23 5.22 -0.23
N ILE A 120 -9.64 5.06 -1.48
CA ILE A 120 -11.03 5.16 -1.91
C ILE A 120 -11.67 3.77 -2.02
N ASN A 121 -12.96 3.69 -1.73
CA ASN A 121 -13.80 2.55 -2.07
C ASN A 121 -14.72 3.00 -3.21
N PRO A 122 -14.50 2.52 -4.45
CA PRO A 122 -15.33 2.91 -5.59
C PRO A 122 -16.73 2.28 -5.56
N GLU A 123 -17.02 1.44 -4.57
CA GLU A 123 -18.29 0.69 -4.44
C GLU A 123 -18.58 -0.18 -5.67
N TYR A 124 -17.50 -0.58 -6.35
CA TYR A 124 -17.50 -1.46 -7.50
C TYR A 124 -16.41 -2.50 -7.35
N SER A 125 -16.73 -3.74 -7.61
CA SER A 125 -15.80 -4.87 -7.61
C SER A 125 -16.22 -5.87 -8.69
N THR A 126 -15.23 -6.55 -9.26
CA THR A 126 -15.42 -7.67 -10.17
C THR A 126 -15.35 -9.02 -9.45
N GLN A 127 -15.27 -9.00 -8.11
CA GLN A 127 -15.17 -10.20 -7.29
C GLN A 127 -16.39 -11.11 -7.48
N GLU A 128 -16.17 -12.26 -8.10
CA GLU A 128 -17.18 -13.30 -8.25
C GLU A 128 -17.03 -14.37 -7.13
N GLY A 129 -18.13 -14.73 -6.51
CA GLY A 129 -18.24 -15.92 -5.66
C GLY A 129 -18.23 -15.70 -4.15
N HIS A 130 -17.32 -14.98 -3.55
CA HIS A 130 -17.24 -14.84 -2.08
C HIS A 130 -17.17 -13.38 -1.63
N ALA A 131 -18.32 -12.83 -1.21
CA ALA A 131 -18.42 -11.47 -0.69
C ALA A 131 -17.44 -11.14 0.45
N ILE A 132 -16.95 -12.15 1.17
CA ILE A 132 -15.96 -11.98 2.25
C ILE A 132 -14.60 -11.49 1.72
N TYR A 133 -14.27 -11.77 0.47
CA TYR A 133 -13.03 -11.34 -0.18
C TYR A 133 -13.20 -10.07 -1.01
N ASP A 134 -14.45 -9.58 -1.16
CA ASP A 134 -14.72 -8.36 -1.89
C ASP A 134 -14.33 -7.13 -1.07
N PRO A 135 -13.25 -6.41 -1.44
CA PRO A 135 -12.81 -5.24 -0.71
C PRO A 135 -13.75 -4.04 -0.85
N CYS A 136 -14.66 -4.09 -1.82
CA CYS A 136 -15.61 -3.03 -2.15
C CYS A 136 -17.08 -3.39 -1.81
N ALA A 137 -17.31 -4.53 -1.14
CA ALA A 137 -18.65 -4.96 -0.75
C ALA A 137 -19.37 -3.91 0.14
N PRO A 138 -20.69 -3.85 0.09
CA PRO A 138 -21.46 -3.00 0.99
C PRO A 138 -21.10 -3.26 2.46
N GLY A 139 -20.80 -2.18 3.20
CA GLY A 139 -20.36 -2.27 4.59
C GLY A 139 -18.88 -2.60 4.78
N SER A 140 -18.07 -2.64 3.72
CA SER A 140 -16.63 -2.76 3.83
C SER A 140 -16.05 -1.61 4.67
N ARG A 141 -15.16 -1.96 5.60
CA ARG A 141 -14.41 -0.98 6.42
C ARG A 141 -13.21 -0.36 5.68
N MET A 142 -12.95 -0.81 4.45
CA MET A 142 -11.74 -0.46 3.71
C MET A 142 -12.03 0.63 2.70
N GLY A 143 -11.33 1.75 2.86
CA GLY A 143 -11.42 2.90 1.97
C GLY A 143 -12.62 3.82 2.25
N THR A 144 -12.58 4.95 1.59
CA THR A 144 -13.56 6.04 1.70
C THR A 144 -14.50 6.00 0.50
N THR A 145 -15.80 5.91 0.73
CA THR A 145 -16.78 5.99 -0.36
C THR A 145 -16.87 7.43 -0.90
N ARG A 146 -17.44 7.60 -2.11
CA ARG A 146 -17.64 8.91 -2.70
C ARG A 146 -18.46 9.82 -1.80
N ALA A 147 -19.53 9.32 -1.22
CA ALA A 147 -20.40 10.09 -0.32
C ALA A 147 -19.65 10.55 0.95
N GLN A 148 -18.84 9.68 1.55
CA GLN A 148 -18.02 10.03 2.71
C GLN A 148 -16.96 11.08 2.37
N PHE A 149 -16.34 10.98 1.20
CA PHE A 149 -15.36 11.94 0.71
C PHE A 149 -15.99 13.32 0.51
N ASP A 150 -17.13 13.40 -0.20
CA ASP A 150 -17.81 14.66 -0.47
C ASP A 150 -18.26 15.36 0.82
N ILE A 151 -18.76 14.61 1.80
CA ILE A 151 -19.09 15.15 3.14
C ILE A 151 -17.84 15.70 3.83
N ALA A 152 -16.75 14.94 3.85
CA ALA A 152 -15.52 15.35 4.53
C ALA A 152 -14.94 16.62 3.92
N VAL A 153 -14.87 16.71 2.58
CA VAL A 153 -14.37 17.88 1.86
C VAL A 153 -15.28 19.09 2.04
N SER A 154 -16.61 18.89 2.05
CA SER A 154 -17.55 19.99 2.30
C SER A 154 -17.39 20.60 3.71
N GLN A 155 -17.06 19.76 4.70
CA GLN A 155 -16.83 20.18 6.08
C GLN A 155 -15.44 20.76 6.31
N CYS A 156 -14.44 20.28 5.58
CA CYS A 156 -13.05 20.71 5.72
C CYS A 156 -12.34 20.67 4.35
N PRO A 157 -12.48 21.72 3.51
CA PRO A 157 -11.87 21.74 2.16
C PRO A 157 -10.33 21.61 2.20
N ALA A 158 -9.69 22.06 3.27
CA ALA A 158 -8.24 21.97 3.46
C ALA A 158 -7.69 20.53 3.49
N LEU A 159 -8.55 19.52 3.62
CA LEU A 159 -8.13 18.11 3.48
C LEU A 159 -7.58 17.79 2.08
N LEU A 160 -8.04 18.51 1.06
CA LEU A 160 -7.53 18.34 -0.31
C LEU A 160 -6.07 18.80 -0.45
N ASP A 161 -5.65 19.80 0.30
CA ASP A 161 -4.29 20.35 0.25
C ASP A 161 -3.26 19.38 0.85
N LEU A 162 -3.72 18.39 1.59
CA LEU A 162 -2.88 17.34 2.16
C LEU A 162 -2.63 16.18 1.19
N LEU A 163 -3.52 15.98 0.20
CA LEU A 163 -3.50 14.80 -0.64
C LEU A 163 -2.59 14.97 -1.86
N ASP A 164 -1.71 14.01 -2.07
CA ASP A 164 -0.88 13.89 -3.26
C ASP A 164 -1.41 12.80 -4.22
N GLY A 165 -2.25 11.85 -3.74
CA GLY A 165 -2.77 10.77 -4.57
C GLY A 165 -3.93 9.99 -3.97
N LEU A 166 -4.43 9.07 -4.78
CA LEU A 166 -5.48 8.13 -4.40
C LEU A 166 -4.97 6.70 -4.46
N HIS A 167 -5.49 5.87 -3.58
CA HIS A 167 -5.24 4.44 -3.55
C HIS A 167 -6.57 3.69 -3.63
N PHE A 168 -6.59 2.58 -4.35
CA PHE A 168 -7.75 1.69 -4.39
C PHE A 168 -7.32 0.23 -4.47
N HIS A 169 -8.22 -0.67 -4.09
CA HIS A 169 -8.03 -2.11 -4.16
C HIS A 169 -9.39 -2.73 -4.48
N THR A 170 -9.59 -3.11 -5.73
CA THR A 170 -10.87 -3.60 -6.27
C THR A 170 -10.81 -5.08 -6.65
N LEU A 171 -9.60 -5.62 -6.83
CA LEU A 171 -9.36 -7.02 -7.14
C LEU A 171 -8.62 -7.68 -5.97
N CYS A 172 -9.12 -8.83 -5.52
CA CYS A 172 -8.47 -9.64 -4.50
C CYS A 172 -8.40 -11.07 -4.99
N GLU A 173 -7.19 -11.63 -5.11
CA GLU A 173 -6.95 -13.01 -5.58
C GLU A 173 -7.59 -13.31 -6.95
N GLN A 174 -7.58 -12.34 -7.86
CA GLN A 174 -8.13 -12.45 -9.20
C GLN A 174 -7.06 -12.22 -10.27
N ASN A 175 -7.32 -12.67 -11.48
CA ASN A 175 -6.49 -12.39 -12.65
C ASN A 175 -6.67 -10.93 -13.13
N SER A 176 -5.82 -10.51 -14.06
CA SER A 176 -5.82 -9.15 -14.63
C SER A 176 -6.89 -8.93 -15.71
N ASP A 177 -7.70 -9.94 -16.01
CA ASP A 177 -8.68 -9.88 -17.12
C ASP A 177 -9.75 -8.80 -16.91
N ASP A 178 -9.96 -8.38 -15.67
CA ASP A 178 -10.96 -7.40 -15.26
C ASP A 178 -10.39 -5.98 -15.02
N LEU A 179 -9.13 -5.75 -15.36
CA LEU A 179 -8.48 -4.44 -15.24
C LEU A 179 -8.74 -3.52 -16.44
#